data_249056abead2312565d0376ffa54dfac
#
_entry.id   249056abead2312565d0376ffa54dfac
#
_cell.length_a   1.000
_cell.length_b   1.000
_cell.length_c   1.000
_cell.angle_alpha   90.00
_cell.angle_beta   90.00
_cell.angle_gamma   90.00
#
_symmetry.space_group_name_H-M   'P 1'
#
loop_
_entity.id
_entity.type
_entity.pdbx_description
1 polymer ?
#
loop_
_entity_poly.entity_id
_entity_poly.type
_entity_poly.pdbx_seq_one_letter_code
_entity_poly.pdbx_strand_id
1 'polypeptide(L)' 'MSQLPSTGFLRLPQVLALIPVSRSAWWAGCKSGRYPKPVKLGPRTTAGRASDIAALLERL' A
#
# COMPACT_ATOMS: atom_id res chain seq x y z
N MET A 1 18.84 6.78 -5.48
CA MET A 1 17.64 7.35 -6.03
C MET A 1 16.46 6.46 -5.72
N SER A 2 15.45 7.03 -5.14
CA SER A 2 14.33 6.21 -4.77
C SER A 2 13.15 6.53 -5.68
N GLN A 3 12.69 5.52 -6.37
CA GLN A 3 11.53 5.59 -7.20
C GLN A 3 10.57 4.51 -6.78
N LEU A 4 9.28 4.82 -6.89
CA LEU A 4 8.26 3.83 -6.62
C LEU A 4 8.30 2.78 -7.72
N PRO A 5 8.52 1.52 -7.39
CA PRO A 5 8.48 0.48 -8.42
C PRO A 5 7.09 0.37 -9.01
N SER A 6 7.01 0.16 -10.31
CA SER A 6 5.74 0.02 -11.00
C SER A 6 5.24 -1.43 -10.98
N THR A 7 6.08 -2.36 -10.56
CA THR A 7 5.73 -3.77 -10.48
C THR A 7 6.17 -4.32 -9.14
N GLY A 8 5.64 -5.48 -8.77
CA GLY A 8 5.98 -6.12 -7.51
C GLY A 8 5.09 -5.67 -6.38
N PHE A 9 5.56 -5.86 -5.17
CA PHE A 9 4.79 -5.61 -3.96
C PHE A 9 5.57 -4.76 -2.99
N LEU A 10 4.84 -3.96 -2.23
CA LEU A 10 5.40 -3.11 -1.18
C LEU A 10 4.86 -3.59 0.17
N ARG A 11 5.74 -3.72 1.12
CA ARG A 11 5.34 -4.06 2.49
C ARG A 11 4.77 -2.83 3.18
N LEU A 12 4.01 -3.06 4.25
CA LEU A 12 3.35 -1.99 4.96
C LEU A 12 4.28 -0.84 5.36
N PRO A 13 5.47 -1.09 5.93
CA PRO A 13 6.36 0.03 6.25
C PRO A 13 6.70 0.88 5.04
N GLN A 14 6.88 0.25 3.87
CA GLN A 14 7.18 0.97 2.64
C GLN A 14 5.98 1.78 2.17
N VAL A 15 4.78 1.20 2.30
CA VAL A 15 3.56 1.90 1.93
C VAL A 15 3.36 3.12 2.81
N LEU A 16 3.53 2.97 4.11
CA LEU A 16 3.33 4.08 5.04
C LEU A 16 4.39 5.16 4.92
N ALA A 17 5.56 4.81 4.39
CA ALA A 17 6.58 5.81 4.09
C ALA A 17 6.17 6.70 2.93
N LEU A 18 5.39 6.16 2.00
CA LEU A 18 4.92 6.90 0.83
C LEU A 18 3.59 7.60 1.09
N ILE A 19 2.74 6.99 1.89
CA ILE A 19 1.42 7.52 2.21
C ILE A 19 1.37 7.81 3.70
N PRO A 20 1.47 9.08 4.10
CA PRO A 20 1.65 9.45 5.51
C PRO A 20 0.36 9.37 6.31
N VAL A 21 -0.08 8.17 6.57
CA VAL A 21 -1.23 7.92 7.43
C VAL A 21 -0.81 6.93 8.51
N SER A 22 -1.59 6.86 9.58
CA SER A 22 -1.31 5.89 10.62
C SER A 22 -1.64 4.49 10.13
N ARG A 23 -1.09 3.50 10.81
CA ARG A 23 -1.36 2.11 10.48
C ARG A 23 -2.86 1.82 10.58
N SER A 24 -3.50 2.32 11.62
CA SER A 24 -4.94 2.13 11.81
C SER A 24 -5.74 2.78 10.69
N ALA A 25 -5.35 4.00 10.31
CA ALA A 25 -6.03 4.70 9.21
C ALA A 25 -5.87 3.96 7.90
N TRP A 26 -4.68 3.40 7.66
CA TRP A 26 -4.44 2.62 6.46
C TRP A 26 -5.38 1.41 6.39
N TRP A 27 -5.45 0.63 7.47
CA TRP A 27 -6.29 -0.57 7.48
C TRP A 27 -7.77 -0.22 7.40
N ALA A 28 -8.19 0.87 8.03
CA ALA A 28 -9.57 1.34 7.92
C ALA A 28 -9.90 1.71 6.47
N GLY A 29 -8.96 2.38 5.78
CA GLY A 29 -9.15 2.73 4.39
C GLY A 29 -9.22 1.52 3.47
N CYS A 30 -8.39 0.51 3.74
CA CYS A 30 -8.43 -0.73 2.97
C CYS A 30 -9.77 -1.45 3.16
N LYS A 31 -10.29 -1.42 4.37
CA LYS A 31 -11.55 -2.09 4.69
C LYS A 31 -12.73 -1.36 4.06
N SER A 32 -12.69 -0.06 4.03
CA SER A 32 -13.79 0.76 3.50
C SER A 32 -13.77 0.87 1.97
N GLY A 33 -12.67 0.44 1.34
CA GLY A 33 -12.52 0.53 -0.10
C GLY A 33 -11.85 1.81 -0.56
N ARG A 34 -11.44 2.68 0.35
CA ARG A 34 -10.76 3.93 0.01
C ARG A 34 -9.36 3.65 -0.55
N TYR A 35 -8.71 2.64 -0.01
CA TYR A 35 -7.37 2.23 -0.44
C TYR A 35 -7.43 0.85 -1.08
N PRO A 36 -6.46 0.50 -1.94
CA PRO A 36 -6.44 -0.81 -2.57
C PRO A 36 -6.33 -1.92 -1.52
N LYS A 37 -7.02 -3.01 -1.77
CA LYS A 37 -6.97 -4.14 -0.86
C LYS A 37 -5.56 -4.75 -0.88
N PRO A 38 -5.02 -5.11 0.29
CA PRO A 38 -3.71 -5.74 0.34
C PRO A 38 -3.74 -7.16 -0.23
N VAL A 39 -2.61 -7.58 -0.72
CA VAL A 39 -2.42 -8.94 -1.23
C VAL A 39 -1.71 -9.75 -0.16
N LYS A 40 -2.21 -10.92 0.13
CA LYS A 40 -1.61 -11.78 1.12
C LYS A 40 -0.57 -12.68 0.46
N LEU A 41 0.69 -12.45 0.77
CA LEU A 41 1.78 -13.21 0.18
C LEU A 41 2.13 -14.46 0.96
N GLY A 42 1.69 -14.56 2.20
CA GLY A 42 1.94 -15.71 3.06
C GLY A 42 1.09 -15.64 4.30
N PRO A 43 1.25 -16.59 5.22
CA PRO A 43 0.40 -16.65 6.41
C PRO A 43 0.41 -15.37 7.24
N ARG A 44 1.55 -14.66 7.22
CA ARG A 44 1.69 -13.45 8.02
C ARG A 44 2.22 -12.28 7.19
N THR A 45 2.33 -12.45 5.89
CA THR A 45 2.90 -11.43 5.02
C THR A 45 1.81 -10.84 4.16
N THR A 46 1.56 -9.56 4.36
CA THR A 46 0.58 -8.81 3.58
C THR A 46 1.30 -7.65 2.93
N ALA A 47 1.01 -7.40 1.67
CA ALA A 47 1.69 -6.35 0.92
C ALA A 47 0.71 -5.68 -0.03
N GLY A 48 1.01 -4.45 -0.42
CA GLY A 48 0.25 -3.76 -1.44
C GLY A 48 0.91 -3.92 -2.78
N ARG A 49 0.11 -4.01 -3.84
CA ARG A 49 0.66 -4.00 -5.18
C ARG A 49 1.27 -2.65 -5.49
N ALA A 50 2.50 -2.66 -6.00
CA ALA A 50 3.18 -1.42 -6.32
C ALA A 50 2.37 -0.57 -7.31
N SER A 51 1.75 -1.21 -8.30
CA SER A 51 0.93 -0.49 -9.27
C SER A 51 -0.30 0.15 -8.63
N ASP A 52 -0.92 -0.53 -7.67
CA ASP A 52 -2.08 0.01 -6.96
C ASP A 52 -1.67 1.21 -6.10
N ILE A 53 -0.52 1.11 -5.44
CA ILE A 53 -0.02 2.19 -4.60
C ILE A 53 0.35 3.40 -5.47
N ALA A 54 0.96 3.16 -6.62
CA ALA A 54 1.30 4.24 -7.54
C ALA A 54 0.03 4.96 -8.01
N ALA A 55 -1.01 4.21 -8.36
CA ALA A 55 -2.27 4.80 -8.79
C ALA A 55 -2.91 5.60 -7.66
N LEU A 56 -2.82 5.10 -6.43
CA LEU A 56 -3.35 5.80 -5.28
C LEU A 56 -2.63 7.13 -5.07
N LEU A 57 -1.30 7.13 -5.18
CA LEU A 57 -0.51 8.34 -5.02
C LEU A 57 -0.89 9.40 -6.05
N GLU A 58 -1.24 8.99 -7.26
CA GLU A 58 -1.66 9.93 -8.29
C GLU A 58 -3.02 10.55 -7.97
N ARG A 59 -3.85 9.87 -7.20
CA ARG A 59 -5.17 10.34 -6.83
C ARG A 59 -5.15 11.22 -5.57
N LEU A 60 -4.06 11.20 -4.84
CA LEU A 60 -3.91 12.02 -3.66
C LEU A 60 -3.41 13.41 -4.05
#